data_1b9eab2d7f591c9f17b1acb329e6ed44
#
_entry.id   1b9eab2d7f591c9f17b1acb329e6ed44
#
_cell.length_a   1.000
_cell.length_b   1.000
_cell.length_c   1.000
_cell.angle_alpha   90.00
_cell.angle_beta   90.00
_cell.angle_gamma   90.00
#
_symmetry.space_group_name_H-M   'P 1'
#
loop_
_entity.id
_entity.type
_entity.pdbx_description
1 polymer ?
#
loop_
_entity_poly.entity_id
_entity_poly.type
_entity_poly.pdbx_seq_one_letter_code
_entity_poly.pdbx_strand_id
1 'polypeptide(L)'
;TKGAQLDAQGRALLEEDLRSPCTEEIAVFQAFSRIIREAGKKFVVMDTAPTGHTLLLLDATGAYHREIARQMGSKGLHFTTPMMQLQDPKQTKVLITTLAETTPVLEAANLQADLRRAGIAPWAWVINNSVAAARPHSPLLRRRACNELIEIDAVASRHASRYAVVPMLKEEPIGVERLRELAHQGQTTQGV
;
A
#
# COMPACT_ATOMS: atom_id res chain seq x y z
N THR A 1 -21.08 -3.40 -22.19
CA THR A 1 -22.08 -4.40 -22.58
C THR A 1 -22.12 -4.64 -24.08
N LYS A 2 -21.03 -5.18 -24.65
CA LYS A 2 -21.07 -5.64 -26.03
C LYS A 2 -21.80 -6.98 -26.07
N GLY A 3 -23.08 -7.00 -26.49
CA GLY A 3 -23.76 -8.21 -26.91
C GLY A 3 -24.99 -8.67 -26.14
N ALA A 4 -25.39 -8.08 -25.01
CA ALA A 4 -26.60 -8.47 -24.30
C ALA A 4 -27.76 -7.50 -24.65
N GLN A 5 -28.79 -7.96 -25.32
CA GLN A 5 -30.07 -7.25 -25.41
C GLN A 5 -30.79 -7.45 -24.08
N LEU A 6 -30.63 -6.48 -23.17
CA LEU A 6 -31.33 -6.47 -21.90
C LEU A 6 -32.65 -5.73 -22.07
N ASP A 7 -33.73 -6.29 -21.54
CA ASP A 7 -35.00 -5.59 -21.36
C ASP A 7 -34.90 -4.49 -20.28
N ALA A 8 -35.94 -3.71 -20.07
CA ALA A 8 -35.93 -2.61 -19.12
C ALA A 8 -35.64 -3.09 -17.67
N GLN A 9 -36.15 -4.27 -17.29
CA GLN A 9 -35.92 -4.86 -15.98
C GLN A 9 -34.51 -5.39 -15.81
N GLY A 10 -33.93 -6.01 -16.82
CA GLY A 10 -32.54 -6.46 -16.83
C GLY A 10 -31.54 -5.30 -16.79
N ARG A 11 -31.88 -4.14 -17.39
CA ARG A 11 -31.05 -2.92 -17.27
C ARG A 11 -31.07 -2.35 -15.86
N ALA A 12 -32.25 -2.29 -15.22
CA ALA A 12 -32.38 -1.80 -13.86
C ALA A 12 -31.60 -2.66 -12.86
N LEU A 13 -31.69 -4.00 -12.98
CA LEU A 13 -30.91 -4.94 -12.17
C LEU A 13 -29.40 -4.77 -12.39
N LEU A 14 -28.98 -4.62 -13.63
CA LEU A 14 -27.55 -4.40 -13.96
C LEU A 14 -27.03 -3.07 -13.40
N GLU A 15 -27.85 -2.00 -13.44
CA GLU A 15 -27.50 -0.71 -12.84
C GLU A 15 -27.40 -0.80 -11.32
N GLU A 16 -28.27 -1.57 -10.67
CA GLU A 16 -28.21 -1.83 -9.22
C GLU A 16 -26.94 -2.62 -8.87
N ASP A 17 -26.64 -3.69 -9.60
CA ASP A 17 -25.41 -4.48 -9.41
C ASP A 17 -24.14 -3.63 -9.62
N LEU A 18 -24.14 -2.75 -10.62
CA LEU A 18 -22.99 -1.86 -10.89
C LEU A 18 -22.79 -0.79 -9.80
N ARG A 19 -23.84 -0.46 -9.04
CA ARG A 19 -23.77 0.45 -7.88
C ARG A 19 -23.44 -0.29 -6.59
N SER A 20 -23.39 -1.61 -6.61
CA SER A 20 -23.05 -2.42 -5.45
C SER A 20 -21.59 -2.17 -5.03
N PRO A 21 -21.30 -1.94 -3.74
CA PRO A 21 -19.93 -1.86 -3.23
C PRO A 21 -19.09 -3.06 -3.61
N CYS A 22 -19.67 -4.27 -3.65
CA CYS A 22 -18.98 -5.48 -4.07
C CYS A 22 -18.49 -5.42 -5.52
N THR A 23 -19.24 -4.82 -6.43
CA THR A 23 -18.87 -4.68 -7.83
C THR A 23 -17.73 -3.69 -8.00
N GLU A 24 -17.73 -2.60 -7.23
CA GLU A 24 -16.65 -1.63 -7.18
C GLU A 24 -15.35 -2.29 -6.67
N GLU A 25 -15.42 -3.06 -5.58
CA GLU A 25 -14.28 -3.80 -5.03
C GLU A 25 -13.70 -4.80 -6.05
N ILE A 26 -14.55 -5.53 -6.77
CA ILE A 26 -14.12 -6.46 -7.82
C ILE A 26 -13.42 -5.71 -8.96
N ALA A 27 -13.94 -4.56 -9.38
CA ALA A 27 -13.36 -3.75 -10.44
C ALA A 27 -11.99 -3.19 -10.05
N VAL A 28 -11.86 -2.68 -8.83
CA VAL A 28 -10.58 -2.23 -8.24
C VAL A 28 -9.59 -3.38 -8.20
N PHE A 29 -10.02 -4.55 -7.73
CA PHE A 29 -9.19 -5.75 -7.69
C PHE A 29 -8.69 -6.18 -9.09
N GLN A 30 -9.56 -6.18 -10.10
CA GLN A 30 -9.17 -6.52 -11.47
C GLN A 30 -8.16 -5.53 -12.03
N ALA A 31 -8.35 -4.23 -11.78
CA ALA A 31 -7.42 -3.19 -12.17
C ALA A 31 -6.06 -3.39 -11.49
N PHE A 32 -6.06 -3.63 -10.17
CA PHE A 32 -4.87 -3.92 -9.39
C PHE A 32 -4.10 -5.13 -9.91
N SER A 33 -4.80 -6.25 -10.13
CA SER A 33 -4.21 -7.48 -10.68
C SER A 33 -3.61 -7.30 -12.08
N ARG A 34 -4.20 -6.43 -12.90
CA ARG A 34 -3.67 -6.07 -14.22
C ARG A 34 -2.36 -5.31 -14.10
N ILE A 35 -2.31 -4.31 -13.22
CA ILE A 35 -1.13 -3.48 -13.00
C ILE A 35 0.03 -4.32 -12.44
N ILE A 36 -0.23 -5.21 -11.49
CA ILE A 36 0.79 -6.14 -10.97
C ILE A 36 1.40 -6.97 -12.09
N ARG A 37 0.59 -7.49 -13.02
CA ARG A 37 1.12 -8.24 -14.18
C ARG A 37 1.97 -7.39 -15.13
N GLU A 38 1.70 -6.09 -15.24
CA GLU A 38 2.52 -5.17 -16.02
C GLU A 38 3.88 -4.89 -15.36
N ALA A 39 3.97 -5.00 -14.03
CA ALA A 39 5.18 -4.74 -13.26
C ALA A 39 6.35 -5.68 -13.64
N GLY A 40 6.09 -6.84 -14.22
CA GLY A 40 7.14 -7.70 -14.78
C GLY A 40 7.91 -7.08 -15.97
N LYS A 41 7.39 -6.00 -16.57
CA LYS A 41 7.97 -5.31 -17.74
C LYS A 41 8.27 -3.84 -17.50
N LYS A 42 7.78 -3.27 -16.41
CA LYS A 42 7.87 -1.83 -16.12
C LYS A 42 8.08 -1.62 -14.62
N PHE A 43 8.70 -0.51 -14.26
CA PHE A 43 8.67 -0.04 -12.88
C PHE A 43 7.28 0.55 -12.59
N VAL A 44 6.61 0.02 -11.57
CA VAL A 44 5.26 0.42 -11.18
C VAL A 44 5.28 0.88 -9.74
N VAL A 45 4.71 2.03 -9.47
CA VAL A 45 4.40 2.51 -8.12
C VAL A 45 2.89 2.50 -7.96
N MET A 46 2.40 1.82 -6.94
CA MET A 46 0.99 1.75 -6.62
C MET A 46 0.73 2.44 -5.29
N ASP A 47 -0.04 3.50 -5.34
CA ASP A 47 -0.62 4.13 -4.16
C ASP A 47 -1.98 3.47 -3.90
N THR A 48 -2.09 2.79 -2.77
CA THR A 48 -3.28 2.00 -2.43
C THR A 48 -4.09 2.73 -1.36
N ALA A 49 -5.41 2.60 -1.43
CA ALA A 49 -6.26 2.96 -0.29
C ALA A 49 -5.84 2.14 0.95
N PRO A 50 -5.84 2.73 2.15
CA PRO A 50 -5.30 2.11 3.37
C PRO A 50 -6.26 1.06 3.96
N THR A 51 -6.71 0.09 3.16
CA THR A 51 -7.67 -0.91 3.65
C THR A 51 -7.10 -2.31 3.58
N GLY A 52 -7.16 -3.03 4.69
CA GLY A 52 -6.93 -4.47 4.75
C GLY A 52 -7.85 -5.27 3.82
N HIS A 53 -8.95 -4.67 3.36
CA HIS A 53 -9.88 -5.26 2.41
C HIS A 53 -9.23 -5.62 1.07
N THR A 54 -8.36 -4.79 0.53
CA THR A 54 -7.64 -5.08 -0.73
C THR A 54 -6.78 -6.33 -0.61
N LEU A 55 -6.16 -6.56 0.57
CA LEU A 55 -5.36 -7.76 0.85
C LEU A 55 -6.23 -9.01 1.00
N LEU A 56 -7.39 -8.89 1.64
CA LEU A 56 -8.34 -9.99 1.78
C LEU A 56 -8.89 -10.44 0.43
N LEU A 57 -9.16 -9.51 -0.48
CA LEU A 57 -9.57 -9.82 -1.86
C LEU A 57 -8.46 -10.50 -2.65
N LEU A 58 -7.20 -10.10 -2.47
CA LEU A 58 -6.05 -10.74 -3.07
C LEU A 58 -5.86 -12.17 -2.56
N ASP A 59 -6.09 -12.42 -1.28
CA ASP A 59 -5.99 -13.76 -0.69
C ASP A 59 -7.15 -14.67 -1.12
N ALA A 60 -8.38 -14.17 -1.18
CA ALA A 60 -9.54 -14.93 -1.65
C ALA A 60 -9.37 -15.43 -3.09
N THR A 61 -8.84 -14.59 -3.98
CA THR A 61 -8.55 -15.00 -5.37
C THR A 61 -7.32 -15.90 -5.47
N GLY A 62 -6.33 -15.73 -4.59
CA GLY A 62 -5.19 -16.65 -4.46
C GLY A 62 -5.63 -18.04 -4.07
N ALA A 63 -6.58 -18.19 -3.15
CA ALA A 63 -7.18 -19.47 -2.78
C ALA A 63 -7.92 -20.13 -3.94
N TYR A 64 -8.73 -19.37 -4.68
CA TYR A 64 -9.43 -19.84 -5.87
C TYR A 64 -8.48 -20.33 -6.98
N HIS A 65 -7.41 -19.58 -7.25
CA HIS A 65 -6.41 -19.97 -8.25
C HIS A 65 -5.59 -21.19 -7.82
N ARG A 66 -5.29 -21.35 -6.53
CA ARG A 66 -4.63 -22.54 -5.99
C ARG A 66 -5.51 -23.77 -6.16
N GLU A 67 -6.81 -23.65 -5.94
CA GLU A 67 -7.76 -24.75 -6.12
C GLU A 67 -7.90 -25.13 -7.61
N ILE A 68 -7.98 -24.18 -8.52
CA ILE A 68 -7.97 -24.46 -9.98
C ILE A 68 -6.66 -25.12 -10.42
N ALA A 69 -5.51 -24.61 -9.96
CA ALA A 69 -4.21 -25.20 -10.27
C ALA A 69 -4.08 -26.65 -9.77
N ARG A 70 -4.69 -26.94 -8.61
CA ARG A 70 -4.75 -28.28 -8.03
C ARG A 70 -5.65 -29.23 -8.82
N GLN A 71 -6.79 -28.74 -9.34
CA GLN A 71 -7.72 -29.53 -10.14
C GLN A 71 -7.22 -29.75 -11.58
N MET A 72 -6.45 -28.84 -12.15
CA MET A 72 -5.93 -28.96 -13.52
C MET A 72 -4.73 -29.89 -13.67
N GLY A 73 -4.23 -30.46 -12.57
CA GLY A 73 -3.16 -31.48 -12.58
C GLY A 73 -1.88 -30.97 -13.27
N SER A 74 -0.77 -31.50 -12.89
CA SER A 74 0.63 -31.17 -13.18
C SER A 74 1.07 -31.01 -14.66
N LYS A 75 0.31 -30.34 -15.47
CA LYS A 75 0.80 -29.85 -16.77
C LYS A 75 1.52 -28.52 -16.52
N GLY A 76 2.82 -28.57 -16.39
CA GLY A 76 3.85 -27.55 -16.22
C GLY A 76 3.65 -26.11 -16.65
N LEU A 77 2.49 -25.52 -16.41
CA LEU A 77 2.22 -24.11 -16.56
C LEU A 77 2.60 -23.41 -15.23
N HIS A 78 3.74 -22.76 -15.22
CA HIS A 78 4.12 -21.81 -14.16
C HIS A 78 3.13 -20.63 -14.15
N PHE A 79 2.08 -20.77 -13.36
CA PHE A 79 1.06 -19.74 -13.23
C PHE A 79 1.46 -18.80 -12.08
N THR A 80 1.95 -17.63 -12.41
CA THR A 80 2.27 -16.60 -11.40
C THR A 80 1.01 -15.80 -11.09
N THR A 81 0.53 -15.90 -9.85
CA THR A 81 -0.62 -15.11 -9.39
C THR A 81 -0.17 -13.71 -8.94
N PRO A 82 -1.06 -12.69 -8.95
CA PRO A 82 -0.75 -11.39 -8.37
C PRO A 82 -0.25 -11.47 -6.93
N MET A 83 -0.83 -12.34 -6.11
CA MET A 83 -0.39 -12.57 -4.74
C MET A 83 1.06 -13.11 -4.67
N MET A 84 1.42 -14.06 -5.52
CA MET A 84 2.79 -14.59 -5.57
C MET A 84 3.81 -13.49 -5.97
N GLN A 85 3.43 -12.55 -6.83
CA GLN A 85 4.28 -11.42 -7.18
C GLN A 85 4.46 -10.44 -6.01
N LEU A 86 3.39 -10.21 -5.23
CA LEU A 86 3.48 -9.38 -4.03
C LEU A 86 4.32 -10.03 -2.92
N GLN A 87 4.28 -11.35 -2.82
CA GLN A 87 5.07 -12.13 -1.85
C GLN A 87 6.55 -12.22 -2.22
N ASP A 88 6.90 -12.01 -3.49
CA ASP A 88 8.31 -12.05 -3.94
C ASP A 88 9.05 -10.74 -3.63
N PRO A 89 9.97 -10.73 -2.63
CA PRO A 89 10.69 -9.53 -2.24
C PRO A 89 11.67 -9.02 -3.30
N LYS A 90 11.95 -9.80 -4.35
CA LYS A 90 12.78 -9.37 -5.48
C LYS A 90 11.97 -8.52 -6.47
N GLN A 91 10.68 -8.82 -6.62
CA GLN A 91 9.79 -8.13 -7.55
C GLN A 91 9.03 -6.98 -6.90
N THR A 92 8.62 -7.13 -5.63
CA THR A 92 7.76 -6.17 -4.95
C THR A 92 8.41 -5.64 -3.67
N LYS A 93 8.36 -4.33 -3.49
CA LYS A 93 8.72 -3.64 -2.25
C LYS A 93 7.50 -2.96 -1.68
N VAL A 94 7.01 -3.47 -0.56
CA VAL A 94 5.86 -2.85 0.14
C VAL A 94 6.40 -1.84 1.15
N LEU A 95 5.94 -0.60 1.03
CA LEU A 95 6.22 0.48 1.96
C LEU A 95 4.96 0.73 2.81
N ILE A 96 5.12 0.78 4.12
CA ILE A 96 4.06 1.20 5.02
C ILE A 96 4.25 2.68 5.31
N THR A 97 3.28 3.50 4.95
CA THR A 97 3.32 4.94 5.23
C THR A 97 2.40 5.26 6.40
N THR A 98 2.91 6.02 7.37
CA THR A 98 2.17 6.45 8.57
C THR A 98 2.51 7.89 8.95
N LEU A 99 1.75 8.46 9.88
CA LEU A 99 2.11 9.68 10.59
C LEU A 99 2.72 9.30 11.95
N ALA A 100 3.53 10.21 12.53
CA ALA A 100 4.08 10.02 13.87
C ALA A 100 3.04 10.34 14.96
N GLU A 101 1.93 9.65 14.93
CA GLU A 101 0.82 9.78 15.88
C GLU A 101 0.38 8.38 16.32
N THR A 102 -0.10 8.26 17.56
CA THR A 102 -0.39 6.94 18.16
C THR A 102 -1.36 6.11 17.33
N THR A 103 -2.50 6.66 16.92
CA THR A 103 -3.50 5.91 16.14
C THR A 103 -2.98 5.47 14.77
N PRO A 104 -2.41 6.35 13.92
CA PRO A 104 -1.81 5.93 12.65
C PRO A 104 -0.70 4.87 12.79
N VAL A 105 0.13 4.97 13.83
CA VAL A 105 1.19 3.96 14.08
C VAL A 105 0.60 2.61 14.45
N LEU A 106 -0.45 2.58 15.30
CA LEU A 106 -1.14 1.33 15.65
C LEU A 106 -1.85 0.70 14.44
N GLU A 107 -2.52 1.50 13.62
CA GLU A 107 -3.16 1.01 12.39
C GLU A 107 -2.13 0.45 11.41
N ALA A 108 -1.01 1.14 11.22
CA ALA A 108 0.09 0.68 10.40
C ALA A 108 0.72 -0.63 10.93
N ALA A 109 0.83 -0.78 12.25
CA ALA A 109 1.31 -2.01 12.88
C ALA A 109 0.34 -3.19 12.66
N ASN A 110 -0.97 -2.95 12.74
CA ASN A 110 -1.99 -3.94 12.42
C ASN A 110 -1.91 -4.34 10.94
N LEU A 111 -1.80 -3.38 10.04
CA LEU A 111 -1.60 -3.63 8.61
C LEU A 111 -0.33 -4.46 8.36
N GLN A 112 0.77 -4.16 9.06
CA GLN A 112 1.99 -4.97 8.97
C GLN A 112 1.76 -6.42 9.40
N ALA A 113 0.99 -6.64 10.46
CA ALA A 113 0.65 -7.98 10.92
C ALA A 113 -0.18 -8.74 9.88
N ASP A 114 -1.13 -8.06 9.23
CA ASP A 114 -1.97 -8.63 8.18
C ASP A 114 -1.15 -8.98 6.93
N LEU A 115 -0.27 -8.08 6.49
CA LEU A 115 0.67 -8.32 5.39
C LEU A 115 1.54 -9.56 5.67
N ARG A 116 2.10 -9.66 6.88
CA ARG A 116 2.93 -10.81 7.27
C ARG A 116 2.13 -12.11 7.30
N ARG A 117 0.88 -12.09 7.75
CA ARG A 117 -0.02 -13.26 7.69
C ARG A 117 -0.30 -13.69 6.25
N ALA A 118 -0.38 -12.74 5.32
CA ALA A 118 -0.51 -12.99 3.89
C ALA A 118 0.82 -13.40 3.20
N GLY A 119 1.91 -13.56 3.95
CA GLY A 119 3.23 -13.92 3.41
C GLY A 119 3.98 -12.76 2.75
N ILE A 120 3.55 -11.50 2.99
CA ILE A 120 4.17 -10.30 2.45
C ILE A 120 4.99 -9.64 3.55
N ALA A 121 6.31 -9.54 3.37
CA ALA A 121 7.19 -8.83 4.29
C ALA A 121 7.34 -7.36 3.86
N PRO A 122 6.84 -6.37 4.64
CA PRO A 122 7.09 -4.97 4.34
C PRO A 122 8.58 -4.67 4.28
N TRP A 123 8.99 -3.92 3.25
CA TRP A 123 10.39 -3.60 3.03
C TRP A 123 10.89 -2.46 3.91
N ALA A 124 10.04 -1.44 4.11
CA ALA A 124 10.36 -0.30 4.97
C ALA A 124 9.09 0.42 5.45
N TRP A 125 9.28 1.26 6.47
CA TRP A 125 8.28 2.23 6.93
C TRP A 125 8.68 3.65 6.50
N VAL A 126 7.66 4.47 6.20
CA VAL A 126 7.81 5.89 5.91
C VAL A 126 6.94 6.67 6.89
N ILE A 127 7.57 7.41 7.79
CA ILE A 127 6.88 8.30 8.70
C ILE A 127 6.79 9.65 8.00
N ASN A 128 5.60 9.95 7.49
CA ASN A 128 5.38 11.12 6.64
C ASN A 128 5.01 12.36 7.47
N ASN A 129 5.27 13.52 6.91
CA ASN A 129 4.81 14.82 7.42
C ASN A 129 5.23 15.09 8.88
N SER A 130 6.43 14.73 9.28
CA SER A 130 6.92 14.87 10.65
C SER A 130 7.29 16.32 10.99
N VAL A 131 6.65 16.86 12.00
CA VAL A 131 6.99 18.15 12.59
C VAL A 131 8.34 18.09 13.30
N ALA A 132 8.68 16.96 13.94
CA ALA A 132 9.98 16.76 14.60
C ALA A 132 11.13 16.87 13.60
N ALA A 133 10.99 16.24 12.42
CA ALA A 133 12.00 16.32 11.35
C ALA A 133 12.11 17.72 10.76
N ALA A 134 11.04 18.51 10.76
CA ALA A 134 11.02 19.89 10.29
C ALA A 134 11.71 20.88 11.25
N ARG A 135 12.06 20.48 12.48
CA ARG A 135 12.78 21.29 13.50
C ARG A 135 12.14 22.67 13.75
N PRO A 136 10.89 22.73 14.20
CA PRO A 136 10.16 23.98 14.33
C PRO A 136 10.70 24.89 15.41
N HIS A 137 10.55 26.20 15.26
CA HIS A 137 10.91 27.20 16.26
C HIS A 137 9.75 27.52 17.22
N SER A 138 8.50 27.41 16.79
CA SER A 138 7.31 27.72 17.57
C SER A 138 7.21 26.78 18.79
N PRO A 139 6.93 27.29 20.02
CA PRO A 139 6.79 26.48 21.22
C PRO A 139 5.70 25.39 21.10
N LEU A 140 4.58 25.71 20.45
CA LEU A 140 3.49 24.77 20.22
C LEU A 140 3.93 23.61 19.34
N LEU A 141 4.59 23.90 18.20
CA LEU A 141 5.08 22.87 17.28
C LEU A 141 6.23 22.05 17.90
N ARG A 142 7.07 22.67 18.74
CA ARG A 142 8.11 21.95 19.47
C ARG A 142 7.51 20.91 20.43
N ARG A 143 6.42 21.26 21.13
CA ARG A 143 5.70 20.30 21.99
C ARG A 143 5.14 19.14 21.17
N ARG A 144 4.53 19.41 20.02
CA ARG A 144 4.09 18.36 19.10
C ARG A 144 5.26 17.50 18.63
N ALA A 145 6.37 18.11 18.24
CA ALA A 145 7.59 17.40 17.83
C ALA A 145 8.10 16.44 18.91
N CYS A 146 8.06 16.83 20.19
CA CYS A 146 8.43 15.93 21.30
C CYS A 146 7.53 14.70 21.39
N ASN A 147 6.22 14.84 21.15
CA ASN A 147 5.30 13.71 21.15
C ASN A 147 5.57 12.79 19.94
N GLU A 148 5.85 13.37 18.76
CA GLU A 148 6.19 12.59 17.57
C GLU A 148 7.46 11.74 17.74
N LEU A 149 8.47 12.24 18.48
CA LEU A 149 9.70 11.48 18.73
C LEU A 149 9.44 10.15 19.45
N ILE A 150 8.43 10.09 20.32
CA ILE A 150 8.04 8.85 21.01
C ILE A 150 7.53 7.82 20.02
N GLU A 151 6.68 8.25 19.08
CA GLU A 151 6.12 7.36 18.06
C GLU A 151 7.16 6.96 16.99
N ILE A 152 8.05 7.88 16.63
CA ILE A 152 9.18 7.58 15.71
C ILE A 152 10.09 6.53 16.35
N ASP A 153 10.42 6.66 17.63
CA ASP A 153 11.23 5.66 18.37
C ASP A 153 10.50 4.31 18.47
N ALA A 154 9.18 4.33 18.69
CA ALA A 154 8.38 3.12 18.71
C ALA A 154 8.40 2.39 17.35
N VAL A 155 8.32 3.12 16.23
CA VAL A 155 8.46 2.53 14.88
C VAL A 155 9.84 1.95 14.69
N ALA A 156 10.90 2.71 15.02
CA ALA A 156 12.29 2.30 14.84
C ALA A 156 12.66 1.07 15.67
N SER A 157 12.18 1.00 16.92
CA SER A 157 12.57 -0.05 17.86
C SER A 157 11.72 -1.32 17.78
N ARG A 158 10.44 -1.21 17.38
CA ARG A 158 9.48 -2.33 17.47
C ARG A 158 8.97 -2.84 16.13
N HIS A 159 8.86 -1.97 15.12
CA HIS A 159 8.12 -2.29 13.91
C HIS A 159 8.99 -2.40 12.66
N ALA A 160 9.98 -1.54 12.50
CA ALA A 160 10.71 -1.39 11.25
C ALA A 160 12.22 -1.62 11.40
N SER A 161 12.77 -2.54 10.62
CA SER A 161 14.22 -2.65 10.44
C SER A 161 14.80 -1.58 9.50
N ARG A 162 13.93 -0.96 8.69
CA ARG A 162 14.23 0.16 7.79
C ARG A 162 13.10 1.15 7.88
N TYR A 163 13.42 2.41 8.12
CA TYR A 163 12.44 3.48 8.11
C TYR A 163 13.05 4.77 7.59
N ALA A 164 12.20 5.65 7.11
CA ALA A 164 12.53 7.02 6.75
C ALA A 164 11.54 7.97 7.42
N VAL A 165 12.02 9.16 7.79
CA VAL A 165 11.19 10.22 8.34
C VAL A 165 11.20 11.39 7.36
N VAL A 166 10.01 11.72 6.83
CA VAL A 166 9.82 12.81 5.88
C VAL A 166 9.36 14.06 6.64
N PRO A 167 10.09 15.17 6.56
CA PRO A 167 9.74 16.37 7.29
C PRO A 167 8.43 16.99 6.76
N MET A 168 7.68 17.61 7.67
CA MET A 168 6.59 18.50 7.28
C MET A 168 7.18 19.70 6.53
N LEU A 169 6.68 19.94 5.32
CA LEU A 169 7.11 21.02 4.47
C LEU A 169 6.24 22.27 4.68
N LYS A 170 6.79 23.45 4.43
CA LYS A 170 6.03 24.70 4.46
C LYS A 170 5.03 24.81 3.33
N GLU A 171 5.35 24.22 2.21
CA GLU A 171 4.55 24.19 0.99
C GLU A 171 4.53 22.78 0.44
N GLU A 172 3.44 22.39 -0.20
CA GLU A 172 3.33 21.07 -0.84
C GLU A 172 4.38 20.92 -1.95
N PRO A 173 5.03 19.75 -2.06
CA PRO A 173 6.06 19.50 -3.07
C PRO A 173 5.43 19.20 -4.44
N ILE A 174 4.81 20.19 -5.05
CA ILE A 174 4.17 20.07 -6.36
C ILE A 174 5.20 20.26 -7.47
N GLY A 175 5.18 19.31 -8.43
CA GLY A 175 6.06 19.32 -9.59
C GLY A 175 7.40 18.65 -9.38
N VAL A 176 8.08 18.35 -10.48
CA VAL A 176 9.28 17.50 -10.51
C VAL A 176 10.43 18.11 -9.69
N GLU A 177 10.64 19.42 -9.76
CA GLU A 177 11.76 20.08 -9.09
C GLU A 177 11.63 19.99 -7.56
N ARG A 178 10.46 20.29 -6.99
CA ARG A 178 10.22 20.21 -5.54
C ARG A 178 10.27 18.77 -5.03
N LEU A 179 9.81 17.82 -5.82
CA LEU A 179 9.92 16.39 -5.50
C LEU A 179 11.39 15.91 -5.52
N ARG A 180 12.22 16.40 -6.42
CA ARG A 180 13.65 16.13 -6.43
C ARG A 180 14.35 16.70 -5.19
N GLU A 181 14.03 17.93 -4.81
CA GLU A 181 14.56 18.54 -3.58
C GLU A 181 14.22 17.70 -2.36
N LEU A 182 12.96 17.24 -2.24
CA LEU A 182 12.54 16.35 -1.16
C LEU A 182 13.32 15.04 -1.15
N ALA A 183 13.53 14.43 -2.30
CA ALA A 183 14.29 13.18 -2.44
C ALA A 183 15.77 13.37 -2.06
N HIS A 184 16.38 14.51 -2.36
CA HIS A 184 17.75 14.82 -1.98
C HIS A 184 17.92 15.11 -0.49
N GLN A 185 16.95 15.75 0.15
CA GLN A 185 16.96 15.96 1.61
C GLN A 185 16.98 14.65 2.40
N GLY A 186 16.34 13.58 1.90
CA GLY A 186 16.34 12.27 2.53
C GLY A 186 17.67 11.51 2.48
N GLN A 187 18.62 11.92 1.66
CA GLN A 187 19.93 11.27 1.54
C GLN A 187 20.94 11.68 2.63
N THR A 188 20.64 12.68 3.43
CA THR A 188 21.58 13.26 4.40
C THR A 188 21.53 12.62 5.79
N THR A 189 20.72 11.58 6.00
CA THR A 189 20.54 10.93 7.32
C THR A 189 21.01 9.47 7.30
N GLN A 190 22.17 9.19 6.70
CA GLN A 190 22.94 7.99 7.00
C GLN A 190 24.09 8.37 7.93
N GLY A 191 23.92 8.07 9.21
CA GLY A 191 25.02 8.12 10.15
C GLY A 191 24.70 8.85 11.46
N VAL A 192 24.13 8.15 12.42
CA VAL A 192 24.66 8.10 13.80
C VAL A 192 24.36 6.70 14.33
#